data_e4b3c29d630f15c5e4cb5bef0f387a8c
#
_entry.id   e4b3c29d630f15c5e4cb5bef0f387a8c
#
_cell.length_a   1.000
_cell.length_b   1.000
_cell.length_c   1.000
_cell.angle_alpha   90.00
_cell.angle_beta   90.00
_cell.angle_gamma   90.00
#
_symmetry.space_group_name_H-M   'P 1'
#
loop_
_entity.id
_entity.type
_entity.pdbx_description
1 polymer ?
#
loop_
_entity_poly.entity_id
_entity_poly.type
_entity_poly.pdbx_seq_one_letter_code
_entity_poly.pdbx_strand_id
1 'polypeptide(L)'
;LYSLMKEIKKHSFYKVFDLQNSSRTSFYKKILFPKVGKEIWSSTETTLPEGTTKNDFDKYSVLERFEHQLKSSGVKTSYTTKPDFSWSVTDISKIKNYYNLDKYIVLFPFCSPHLTSKKWPFYNELINLIIEKFATQFKIIIAPGPDEIKDASNINSLCILDGGKALDISQLSALIKGS
;
A
#
# COMPACT_ATOMS: atom_id res chain seq x y z
N LEU A 1 2.12 9.23 -20.96
CA LEU A 1 0.90 8.69 -21.58
C LEU A 1 1.17 8.10 -22.97
N TYR A 2 1.80 8.84 -23.89
CA TYR A 2 2.08 8.37 -25.26
C TYR A 2 2.91 7.07 -25.28
N SER A 3 3.98 6.97 -24.47
CA SER A 3 4.79 5.75 -24.34
C SER A 3 3.96 4.57 -23.86
N LEU A 4 3.12 4.76 -22.84
CA LEU A 4 2.22 3.74 -22.31
C LEU A 4 1.21 3.29 -23.39
N MET A 5 0.61 4.23 -24.14
CA MET A 5 -0.31 3.92 -25.22
C MET A 5 0.36 3.08 -26.31
N LYS A 6 1.59 3.44 -26.69
CA LYS A 6 2.36 2.71 -27.72
C LYS A 6 2.66 1.28 -27.23
N GLU A 7 3.00 1.10 -25.97
CA GLU A 7 3.27 -0.22 -25.42
C GLU A 7 2.02 -1.09 -25.32
N ILE A 8 0.93 -0.56 -24.77
CA ILE A 8 -0.35 -1.29 -24.64
C ILE A 8 -0.90 -1.72 -26.01
N LYS A 9 -0.78 -0.87 -27.02
CA LYS A 9 -1.27 -1.19 -28.38
C LYS A 9 -0.50 -2.33 -29.08
N LYS A 10 0.65 -2.73 -28.58
CA LYS A 10 1.39 -3.89 -29.10
C LYS A 10 0.76 -5.22 -28.68
N HIS A 11 -0.11 -5.21 -27.68
CA HIS A 11 -0.69 -6.41 -27.10
C HIS A 11 -2.18 -6.49 -27.36
N SER A 12 -2.68 -7.71 -27.57
CA SER A 12 -4.11 -8.03 -27.61
C SER A 12 -4.53 -8.55 -26.25
N PHE A 13 -5.42 -7.87 -25.56
CA PHE A 13 -5.91 -8.28 -24.26
C PHE A 13 -7.26 -8.99 -24.39
N TYR A 14 -7.37 -10.17 -23.82
CA TYR A 14 -8.64 -10.89 -23.69
C TYR A 14 -9.52 -10.24 -22.62
N LYS A 15 -8.92 -9.79 -21.52
CA LYS A 15 -9.61 -9.13 -20.39
C LYS A 15 -8.70 -8.10 -19.74
N VAL A 16 -9.28 -6.98 -19.36
CA VAL A 16 -8.59 -5.92 -18.61
C VAL A 16 -9.32 -5.69 -17.30
N PHE A 17 -8.62 -5.72 -16.19
CA PHE A 17 -9.15 -5.47 -14.85
C PHE A 17 -8.66 -4.11 -14.34
N ASP A 18 -9.57 -3.15 -14.24
CA ASP A 18 -9.29 -1.86 -13.60
C ASP A 18 -9.62 -1.95 -12.11
N LEU A 19 -8.62 -2.27 -11.30
CA LEU A 19 -8.78 -2.36 -9.85
C LEU A 19 -8.61 -0.99 -9.16
N GLN A 20 -8.11 0.02 -9.86
CA GLN A 20 -8.00 1.37 -9.31
C GLN A 20 -9.35 2.10 -9.32
N ASN A 21 -10.19 1.85 -10.32
CA ASN A 21 -11.55 2.42 -10.44
C ASN A 21 -11.59 3.96 -10.29
N SER A 22 -10.59 4.66 -10.86
CA SER A 22 -10.45 6.10 -10.76
C SER A 22 -10.89 6.80 -12.04
N SER A 23 -11.17 8.11 -11.97
CA SER A 23 -11.42 8.94 -13.15
C SER A 23 -10.27 8.89 -14.16
N ARG A 24 -9.02 8.72 -13.68
CA ARG A 24 -7.84 8.55 -14.51
C ARG A 24 -7.90 7.25 -15.32
N THR A 25 -8.26 6.14 -14.71
CA THR A 25 -8.36 4.85 -15.41
C THR A 25 -9.56 4.81 -16.34
N SER A 26 -10.67 5.44 -15.99
CA SER A 26 -11.81 5.65 -16.90
C SER A 26 -11.42 6.48 -18.12
N PHE A 27 -10.58 7.50 -17.95
CA PHE A 27 -10.03 8.27 -19.08
C PHE A 27 -9.12 7.41 -19.96
N TYR A 28 -8.25 6.57 -19.36
CA TYR A 28 -7.41 5.64 -20.12
C TYR A 28 -8.24 4.65 -20.93
N LYS A 29 -9.32 4.10 -20.33
CA LYS A 29 -10.27 3.25 -21.07
C LYS A 29 -10.78 3.92 -22.32
N LYS A 30 -11.26 5.17 -22.23
CA LYS A 30 -11.81 5.92 -23.36
C LYS A 30 -10.82 6.11 -24.50
N ILE A 31 -9.53 6.30 -24.18
CA ILE A 31 -8.48 6.57 -25.18
C ILE A 31 -7.87 5.27 -25.74
N LEU A 32 -7.57 4.31 -24.86
CA LEU A 32 -6.83 3.09 -25.23
C LEU A 32 -7.76 2.00 -25.75
N PHE A 33 -8.99 1.97 -25.23
CA PHE A 33 -9.97 0.93 -25.49
C PHE A 33 -11.35 1.50 -25.86
N PRO A 34 -11.47 2.42 -26.84
CA PRO A 34 -12.71 3.15 -27.12
C PRO A 34 -13.86 2.25 -27.57
N LYS A 35 -13.56 1.06 -28.11
CA LYS A 35 -14.55 0.11 -28.65
C LYS A 35 -14.74 -1.13 -27.75
N VAL A 36 -14.11 -1.13 -26.57
CA VAL A 36 -14.13 -2.30 -25.68
C VAL A 36 -15.34 -2.24 -24.78
N GLY A 37 -16.18 -3.28 -24.86
CA GLY A 37 -17.37 -3.47 -24.03
C GLY A 37 -17.08 -4.01 -22.62
N LYS A 38 -18.15 -4.25 -21.88
CA LYS A 38 -18.12 -4.78 -20.49
C LYS A 38 -17.47 -6.15 -20.40
N GLU A 39 -17.55 -6.93 -21.46
CA GLU A 39 -17.01 -8.29 -21.55
C GLU A 39 -15.49 -8.31 -21.47
N ILE A 40 -14.81 -7.26 -21.94
CA ILE A 40 -13.35 -7.15 -21.93
C ILE A 40 -12.85 -6.24 -20.80
N TRP A 41 -13.55 -5.13 -20.49
CA TRP A 41 -13.17 -4.19 -19.44
C TRP A 41 -13.96 -4.42 -18.16
N SER A 42 -13.28 -4.90 -17.12
CA SER A 42 -13.82 -5.06 -15.77
C SER A 42 -13.44 -3.86 -14.90
N SER A 43 -14.41 -3.14 -14.41
CA SER A 43 -14.28 -2.03 -13.47
C SER A 43 -15.51 -1.98 -12.56
N THR A 44 -15.49 -1.16 -11.51
CA THR A 44 -16.70 -0.92 -10.69
C THR A 44 -17.90 -0.54 -11.54
N GLU A 45 -17.72 0.38 -12.52
CA GLU A 45 -18.83 0.84 -13.39
C GLU A 45 -19.43 -0.28 -14.25
N THR A 46 -18.62 -1.24 -14.70
CA THR A 46 -19.07 -2.33 -15.57
C THR A 46 -19.61 -3.53 -14.83
N THR A 47 -19.39 -3.61 -13.52
CA THR A 47 -19.75 -4.75 -12.67
C THR A 47 -20.61 -4.36 -11.46
N LEU A 48 -21.21 -3.16 -11.45
CA LEU A 48 -22.13 -2.74 -10.39
C LEU A 48 -23.27 -3.78 -10.25
N PRO A 49 -23.63 -4.14 -9.01
CA PRO A 49 -24.83 -4.92 -8.77
C PRO A 49 -26.07 -4.23 -9.34
N GLU A 50 -27.00 -5.00 -9.85
CA GLU A 50 -28.26 -4.47 -10.39
C GLU A 50 -28.99 -3.64 -9.33
N GLY A 51 -29.48 -2.47 -9.73
CA GLY A 51 -30.20 -1.54 -8.84
C GLY A 51 -29.30 -0.76 -7.85
N THR A 52 -28.00 -0.93 -7.90
CA THR A 52 -27.06 -0.24 -6.99
C THR A 52 -26.39 0.93 -7.69
N THR A 53 -26.28 2.08 -7.02
CA THR A 53 -25.48 3.21 -7.51
C THR A 53 -24.02 3.04 -7.16
N LYS A 54 -23.11 3.70 -7.91
CA LYS A 54 -21.68 3.70 -7.57
C LYS A 54 -21.44 4.26 -6.16
N ASN A 55 -22.15 5.30 -5.76
CA ASN A 55 -22.00 5.93 -4.45
C ASN A 55 -22.37 4.98 -3.29
N ASP A 56 -23.38 4.13 -3.49
CA ASP A 56 -23.76 3.14 -2.49
C ASP A 56 -22.75 1.98 -2.46
N PHE A 57 -22.30 1.55 -3.62
CA PHE A 57 -21.29 0.50 -3.72
C PHE A 57 -19.92 0.94 -3.14
N ASP A 58 -19.55 2.20 -3.24
CA ASP A 58 -18.32 2.74 -2.68
C ASP A 58 -18.32 2.78 -1.11
N LYS A 59 -19.46 2.54 -0.46
CA LYS A 59 -19.56 2.39 1.01
C LYS A 59 -19.08 1.02 1.49
N TYR A 60 -19.06 0.01 0.62
CA TYR A 60 -18.52 -1.32 0.96
C TYR A 60 -16.98 -1.27 1.11
N SER A 61 -16.44 -2.23 1.84
CA SER A 61 -14.98 -2.35 1.98
C SER A 61 -14.31 -2.56 0.62
N VAL A 62 -13.05 -2.16 0.50
CA VAL A 62 -12.29 -2.32 -0.75
C VAL A 62 -12.20 -3.79 -1.17
N LEU A 63 -12.03 -4.71 -0.21
CA LEU A 63 -11.94 -6.15 -0.49
C LEU A 63 -13.25 -6.71 -1.03
N GLU A 64 -14.39 -6.33 -0.45
CA GLU A 64 -15.71 -6.75 -0.93
C GLU A 64 -15.97 -6.23 -2.35
N ARG A 65 -15.60 -4.98 -2.63
CA ARG A 65 -15.76 -4.39 -3.97
C ARG A 65 -14.89 -5.10 -5.01
N PHE A 66 -13.65 -5.42 -4.67
CA PHE A 66 -12.77 -6.17 -5.57
C PHE A 66 -13.26 -7.60 -5.77
N GLU A 67 -13.70 -8.26 -4.71
CA GLU A 67 -14.25 -9.61 -4.83
C GLU A 67 -15.47 -9.62 -5.75
N HIS A 68 -16.40 -8.69 -5.56
CA HIS A 68 -17.57 -8.56 -6.42
C HIS A 68 -17.18 -8.32 -7.87
N GLN A 69 -16.28 -7.36 -8.14
CA GLN A 69 -15.80 -7.04 -9.49
C GLN A 69 -15.17 -8.26 -10.17
N LEU A 70 -14.31 -8.98 -9.47
CA LEU A 70 -13.61 -10.14 -10.02
C LEU A 70 -14.57 -11.30 -10.26
N LYS A 71 -15.46 -11.63 -9.32
CA LYS A 71 -16.50 -12.67 -9.47
C LYS A 71 -17.44 -12.37 -10.63
N SER A 72 -17.94 -11.13 -10.73
CA SER A 72 -18.82 -10.70 -11.84
C SER A 72 -18.10 -10.75 -13.19
N SER A 73 -16.79 -10.77 -13.20
CA SER A 73 -15.95 -10.91 -14.39
C SER A 73 -15.50 -12.34 -14.67
N GLY A 74 -16.03 -13.33 -13.95
CA GLY A 74 -15.74 -14.74 -14.15
C GLY A 74 -14.49 -15.27 -13.46
N VAL A 75 -13.87 -14.48 -12.54
CA VAL A 75 -12.68 -14.90 -11.79
C VAL A 75 -13.12 -15.52 -10.46
N LYS A 76 -12.68 -16.73 -10.17
CA LYS A 76 -12.81 -17.31 -8.84
C LYS A 76 -11.90 -16.55 -7.87
N THR A 77 -12.48 -16.09 -6.79
CA THR A 77 -11.75 -15.32 -5.76
C THR A 77 -11.86 -15.99 -4.41
N SER A 78 -10.76 -15.93 -3.67
CA SER A 78 -10.75 -16.06 -2.22
C SER A 78 -9.86 -14.97 -1.68
N TYR A 79 -10.28 -14.23 -0.67
CA TYR A 79 -9.43 -13.22 -0.06
C TYR A 79 -9.23 -13.49 1.43
N THR A 80 -8.16 -12.95 1.96
CA THR A 80 -7.83 -12.98 3.37
C THR A 80 -7.64 -11.57 3.89
N THR A 81 -8.03 -11.34 5.13
CA THR A 81 -7.70 -10.11 5.86
C THR A 81 -6.28 -10.12 6.40
N LYS A 82 -5.56 -11.24 6.21
CA LYS A 82 -4.15 -11.38 6.60
C LYS A 82 -3.30 -11.28 5.33
N PRO A 83 -2.75 -10.10 5.00
CA PRO A 83 -1.87 -9.95 3.85
C PRO A 83 -0.60 -10.79 4.04
N ASP A 84 -0.19 -11.50 2.99
CA ASP A 84 1.05 -12.27 2.98
C ASP A 84 2.08 -11.56 2.10
N PHE A 85 3.14 -11.06 2.70
CA PHE A 85 4.31 -10.45 2.05
C PHE A 85 5.55 -11.34 2.12
N SER A 86 5.41 -12.61 2.50
CA SER A 86 6.54 -13.54 2.66
C SER A 86 7.39 -13.68 1.39
N TRP A 87 6.76 -13.54 0.23
CA TRP A 87 7.42 -13.59 -1.08
C TRP A 87 8.39 -12.41 -1.34
N SER A 88 8.21 -11.29 -0.65
CA SER A 88 9.05 -10.09 -0.81
C SER A 88 10.13 -9.94 0.26
N VAL A 89 10.13 -10.79 1.29
CA VAL A 89 11.06 -10.67 2.42
C VAL A 89 12.48 -11.02 2.00
N THR A 90 13.44 -10.15 2.34
CA THR A 90 14.88 -10.37 2.17
C THR A 90 15.57 -10.52 3.52
N ASP A 91 16.83 -10.98 3.52
CA ASP A 91 17.65 -10.99 4.73
C ASP A 91 18.07 -9.57 5.14
N ILE A 92 17.69 -9.16 6.34
CA ILE A 92 18.07 -7.88 6.97
C ILE A 92 18.96 -8.05 8.20
N SER A 93 19.62 -9.20 8.34
CA SER A 93 20.48 -9.50 9.51
C SER A 93 21.54 -8.43 9.73
N LYS A 94 22.13 -7.88 8.66
CA LYS A 94 23.10 -6.78 8.76
C LYS A 94 22.49 -5.52 9.38
N ILE A 95 21.29 -5.14 8.96
CA ILE A 95 20.55 -3.99 9.50
C ILE A 95 20.19 -4.25 10.95
N LYS A 96 19.63 -5.41 11.26
CA LYS A 96 19.26 -5.79 12.63
C LYS A 96 20.47 -5.77 13.55
N ASN A 97 21.60 -6.31 13.13
CA ASN A 97 22.84 -6.31 13.91
C ASN A 97 23.39 -4.91 14.11
N TYR A 98 23.43 -4.08 13.07
CA TYR A 98 23.91 -2.70 13.16
C TYR A 98 23.13 -1.85 14.17
N TYR A 99 21.80 -2.01 14.19
CA TYR A 99 20.91 -1.27 15.09
C TYR A 99 20.61 -2.03 16.40
N ASN A 100 21.18 -3.24 16.59
CA ASN A 100 20.90 -4.13 17.73
C ASN A 100 19.41 -4.38 17.92
N LEU A 101 18.68 -4.75 16.84
CA LEU A 101 17.24 -5.00 16.85
C LEU A 101 16.95 -6.45 17.25
N ASP A 102 16.48 -6.65 18.48
CA ASP A 102 15.96 -7.94 18.97
C ASP A 102 14.41 -7.86 19.01
N LYS A 103 13.88 -7.18 20.01
CA LYS A 103 12.45 -6.92 20.16
C LYS A 103 12.17 -5.45 19.86
N TYR A 104 11.29 -5.17 18.92
CA TYR A 104 11.03 -3.79 18.51
C TYR A 104 9.61 -3.57 18.04
N ILE A 105 9.17 -2.33 18.11
CA ILE A 105 7.89 -1.83 17.60
C ILE A 105 8.22 -0.87 16.46
N VAL A 106 7.65 -1.10 15.28
CA VAL A 106 7.81 -0.21 14.13
C VAL A 106 6.67 0.79 14.09
N LEU A 107 6.97 2.08 14.07
CA LEU A 107 6.00 3.15 13.89
C LEU A 107 6.15 3.79 12.51
N PHE A 108 5.02 4.20 11.92
CA PHE A 108 4.94 4.89 10.63
C PHE A 108 4.31 6.27 10.80
N PRO A 109 5.09 7.29 11.24
CA PRO A 109 4.56 8.61 11.59
C PRO A 109 4.29 9.52 10.38
N PHE A 110 4.63 9.09 9.18
CA PHE A 110 4.57 9.91 7.99
C PHE A 110 3.39 9.55 7.08
N CYS A 111 3.08 10.44 6.17
CA CYS A 111 2.06 10.25 5.15
C CYS A 111 2.44 11.02 3.89
N SER A 112 1.76 10.74 2.78
CA SER A 112 1.98 11.48 1.53
C SER A 112 1.86 12.99 1.75
N PRO A 113 2.75 13.82 1.16
CA PRO A 113 2.79 15.27 1.39
C PRO A 113 1.47 16.01 1.13
N HIS A 114 0.64 15.49 0.21
CA HIS A 114 -0.68 16.06 -0.09
C HIS A 114 -1.81 15.56 0.84
N LEU A 115 -1.51 14.74 1.83
CA LEU A 115 -2.46 14.18 2.79
C LEU A 115 -2.08 14.52 4.24
N THR A 116 -1.58 15.73 4.46
CA THR A 116 -1.09 16.18 5.78
C THR A 116 -2.13 16.07 6.90
N SER A 117 -3.43 16.15 6.56
CA SER A 117 -4.53 15.93 7.50
C SER A 117 -4.57 14.52 8.09
N LYS A 118 -3.89 13.54 7.49
CA LYS A 118 -3.75 12.18 8.02
C LYS A 118 -2.57 12.02 8.97
N LYS A 119 -1.68 13.02 9.05
CA LYS A 119 -0.52 12.97 9.94
C LYS A 119 -0.99 13.14 11.39
N TRP A 120 -0.89 12.08 12.18
CA TRP A 120 -1.19 12.15 13.60
C TRP A 120 -0.05 12.88 14.33
N PRO A 121 -0.32 13.95 15.10
CA PRO A 121 0.74 14.80 15.65
C PRO A 121 1.39 14.28 16.94
N PHE A 122 0.81 13.26 17.59
CA PHE A 122 1.20 12.84 18.95
C PHE A 122 2.10 11.60 18.98
N TYR A 123 2.95 11.39 17.96
CA TYR A 123 3.86 10.24 17.95
C TYR A 123 4.91 10.29 19.04
N ASN A 124 5.44 11.46 19.38
CA ASN A 124 6.45 11.60 20.43
C ASN A 124 5.84 11.32 21.81
N GLU A 125 4.62 11.76 22.05
CA GLU A 125 3.87 11.45 23.29
C GLU A 125 3.57 9.94 23.38
N LEU A 126 3.16 9.30 22.28
CA LEU A 126 2.97 7.86 22.24
C LEU A 126 4.26 7.11 22.57
N ILE A 127 5.38 7.53 21.99
CA ILE A 127 6.70 6.93 22.23
C ILE A 127 7.04 7.02 23.72
N ASN A 128 6.86 8.18 24.34
CA ASN A 128 7.10 8.38 25.76
C ASN A 128 6.22 7.47 26.63
N LEU A 129 4.93 7.33 26.30
CA LEU A 129 4.01 6.43 27.00
C LEU A 129 4.41 4.95 26.87
N ILE A 130 4.88 4.54 25.68
CA ILE A 130 5.36 3.16 25.47
C ILE A 130 6.61 2.92 26.31
N ILE A 131 7.56 3.86 26.31
CA ILE A 131 8.80 3.75 27.12
C ILE A 131 8.46 3.69 28.61
N GLU A 132 7.57 4.53 29.10
CA GLU A 132 7.14 4.57 30.49
C GLU A 132 6.49 3.24 30.91
N LYS A 133 5.60 2.70 30.07
CA LYS A 133 4.82 1.51 30.40
C LYS A 133 5.61 0.20 30.26
N PHE A 134 6.47 0.11 29.23
CA PHE A 134 7.15 -1.13 28.86
C PHE A 134 8.68 -1.07 29.08
N ALA A 135 9.19 0.07 29.55
CA ALA A 135 10.61 0.31 29.81
C ALA A 135 11.48 -0.12 28.61
N THR A 136 12.51 -0.94 28.86
CA THR A 136 13.48 -1.40 27.87
C THR A 136 13.09 -2.70 27.17
N GLN A 137 11.84 -3.17 27.31
CA GLN A 137 11.43 -4.44 26.72
C GLN A 137 11.44 -4.41 25.18
N PHE A 138 11.19 -3.23 24.59
CA PHE A 138 11.13 -3.04 23.15
C PHE A 138 11.92 -1.80 22.73
N LYS A 139 12.62 -1.89 21.60
CA LYS A 139 13.08 -0.70 20.89
C LYS A 139 11.94 -0.14 20.05
N ILE A 140 11.74 1.17 20.09
CA ILE A 140 10.80 1.85 19.23
C ILE A 140 11.58 2.39 18.05
N ILE A 141 11.15 2.05 16.84
CA ILE A 141 11.85 2.39 15.62
C ILE A 141 10.90 2.99 14.59
N ILE A 142 11.45 3.78 13.69
CA ILE A 142 10.78 4.27 12.49
C ILE A 142 11.58 3.89 11.25
N ALA A 143 10.91 3.64 10.14
CA ALA A 143 11.53 3.39 8.85
C ALA A 143 10.94 4.37 7.82
N PRO A 144 11.54 5.57 7.66
CA PRO A 144 11.02 6.60 6.76
C PRO A 144 11.22 6.24 5.30
N GLY A 145 10.33 6.73 4.45
CA GLY A 145 10.56 6.76 2.99
C GLY A 145 11.67 7.74 2.59
N PRO A 146 12.11 7.72 1.33
CA PRO A 146 13.22 8.57 0.86
C PRO A 146 13.02 10.06 1.14
N ASP A 147 11.81 10.56 0.93
CA ASP A 147 11.46 11.98 1.10
C ASP A 147 11.18 12.36 2.57
N GLU A 148 11.12 11.36 3.47
CA GLU A 148 10.74 11.53 4.88
C GLU A 148 11.94 11.50 5.83
N ILE A 149 13.14 11.14 5.33
CA ILE A 149 14.37 10.99 6.16
C ILE A 149 14.68 12.27 6.95
N LYS A 150 14.51 13.44 6.32
CA LYS A 150 14.75 14.73 6.98
C LYS A 150 13.78 14.97 8.13
N ASP A 151 12.49 14.64 7.93
CA ASP A 151 11.46 14.83 8.94
C ASP A 151 11.54 13.79 10.06
N ALA A 152 12.21 12.66 9.81
CA ALA A 152 12.42 11.61 10.80
C ALA A 152 13.20 12.09 12.02
N SER A 153 14.05 13.10 11.89
CA SER A 153 14.78 13.71 13.01
C SER A 153 13.88 14.39 14.06
N ASN A 154 12.62 14.70 13.71
CA ASN A 154 11.64 15.28 14.62
C ASN A 154 10.88 14.22 15.46
N ILE A 155 11.14 12.93 15.23
CA ILE A 155 10.52 11.84 15.97
C ILE A 155 11.56 11.28 16.95
N ASN A 156 11.19 11.20 18.23
CA ASN A 156 12.05 10.72 19.32
C ASN A 156 12.22 9.19 19.29
N SER A 157 12.69 8.67 18.17
CA SER A 157 12.79 7.24 17.92
C SER A 157 14.01 6.91 17.08
N LEU A 158 14.45 5.65 17.15
CA LEU A 158 15.55 5.17 16.33
C LEU A 158 15.12 5.09 14.86
N CYS A 159 15.79 5.83 14.01
CA CYS A 159 15.53 5.83 12.57
C CYS A 159 16.34 4.73 11.88
N ILE A 160 15.67 3.81 11.21
CA ILE A 160 16.29 2.67 10.52
C ILE A 160 16.50 3.01 9.05
N LEU A 161 17.76 2.97 8.64
CA LEU A 161 18.22 3.23 7.28
C LEU A 161 19.23 2.16 6.87
N ASP A 162 19.40 1.93 5.58
CA ASP A 162 20.47 1.10 5.04
C ASP A 162 21.50 2.00 4.33
N GLY A 163 22.70 2.10 4.91
CA GLY A 163 23.75 2.99 4.39
C GLY A 163 23.32 4.46 4.25
N GLY A 164 22.45 4.95 5.16
CA GLY A 164 21.90 6.32 5.11
C GLY A 164 20.75 6.53 4.14
N LYS A 165 20.26 5.46 3.51
CA LYS A 165 19.12 5.48 2.58
C LYS A 165 17.89 4.81 3.21
N ALA A 166 16.71 5.20 2.75
CA ALA A 166 15.48 4.51 3.11
C ALA A 166 15.55 3.03 2.71
N LEU A 167 14.92 2.18 3.51
CA LEU A 167 14.79 0.75 3.20
C LEU A 167 14.00 0.57 1.91
N ASP A 168 14.38 -0.42 1.11
CA ASP A 168 13.53 -0.87 0.02
C ASP A 168 12.32 -1.67 0.54
N ILE A 169 11.39 -1.99 -0.36
CA ILE A 169 10.15 -2.70 0.00
C ILE A 169 10.45 -4.07 0.61
N SER A 170 11.47 -4.78 0.13
CA SER A 170 11.82 -6.11 0.61
C SER A 170 12.42 -6.06 2.02
N GLN A 171 13.31 -5.10 2.26
CA GLN A 171 13.90 -4.82 3.56
C GLN A 171 12.82 -4.36 4.56
N LEU A 172 11.93 -3.46 4.14
CA LEU A 172 10.83 -2.97 4.97
C LEU A 172 9.86 -4.10 5.33
N SER A 173 9.52 -4.98 4.38
CA SER A 173 8.69 -6.16 4.62
C SER A 173 9.32 -7.10 5.64
N ALA A 174 10.64 -7.31 5.55
CA ALA A 174 11.39 -8.11 6.51
C ALA A 174 11.41 -7.48 7.91
N LEU A 175 11.56 -6.15 7.98
CA LEU A 175 11.53 -5.41 9.24
C LEU A 175 10.16 -5.52 9.91
N ILE A 176 9.07 -5.33 9.17
CA ILE A 176 7.70 -5.45 9.70
C ILE A 176 7.41 -6.88 10.15
N LYS A 177 7.84 -7.89 9.39
CA LYS A 177 7.64 -9.29 9.75
C LYS A 177 8.33 -9.69 11.05
N GLY A 178 9.42 -9.02 11.40
CA GLY A 178 10.21 -9.29 12.60
C GLY A 178 9.84 -8.43 13.81
N SER A 179 8.81 -7.58 13.72
CA SER A 179 8.36 -6.66 14.77
C SER A 179 7.35 -7.30 15.73
#